data_481bd23e1b802393da025a95639187e4
#
_entry.id   481bd23e1b802393da025a95639187e4
#
_cell.length_a   1.000
_cell.length_b   1.000
_cell.length_c   1.000
_cell.angle_alpha   90.00
_cell.angle_beta   90.00
_cell.angle_gamma   90.00
#
_symmetry.space_group_name_H-M   'P 1'
#
loop_
_entity.id
_entity.type
_entity.pdbx_description
1 polymer ?
#
loop_
_entity_poly.entity_id
_entity_poly.type
_entity_poly.pdbx_seq_one_letter_code
_entity_poly.pdbx_strand_id
1 'polypeptide(L)'
;MALKCGIVGLPNVGKSTLFNCLSSAKAQAANFPFCTIEPNVGVITVPDERLTKLAEIVHPGRIVPATCEIVDIAGLVKGASKGEGLGNKFLGNIRETDAIIHVLRCFEDENITHVDCTIDPIRDKEIIDTELQLKDLETIESRLAKTEKAAAAGNKDAKVEVTVLHAYKEVLEQGKNARIVEFESKEEQDCAKNLFLLTSIFASLLPAAAAFSVFAKRLSMVSRSFS
;
A
#
# COMPACT_ATOMS: atom_id res chain seq x y z
N MET A 1 13.18 9.32 5.57
CA MET A 1 12.82 8.47 4.41
C MET A 1 11.54 9.03 3.81
N ALA A 2 11.39 8.99 2.48
CA ALA A 2 10.12 9.31 1.83
C ALA A 2 9.13 8.17 2.12
N LEU A 3 7.84 8.48 2.32
CA LEU A 3 6.78 7.49 2.47
C LEU A 3 6.60 6.76 1.12
N LYS A 4 6.66 5.43 1.13
CA LYS A 4 6.48 4.59 -0.06
C LYS A 4 5.08 3.98 -0.06
N CYS A 5 4.24 4.39 -1.04
CA CYS A 5 2.86 3.93 -1.18
C CYS A 5 2.70 3.03 -2.40
N GLY A 6 2.14 1.84 -2.22
CA GLY A 6 1.79 0.94 -3.32
C GLY A 6 0.35 1.12 -3.78
N ILE A 7 0.12 1.29 -5.08
CA ILE A 7 -1.23 1.28 -5.66
C ILE A 7 -1.60 -0.16 -5.98
N VAL A 8 -2.67 -0.66 -5.37
CA VAL A 8 -3.20 -2.01 -5.58
C VAL A 8 -4.66 -1.98 -6.01
N GLY A 9 -5.13 -3.01 -6.65
CA GLY A 9 -6.51 -3.18 -7.09
C GLY A 9 -6.62 -4.25 -8.18
N LEU A 10 -7.81 -4.68 -8.50
CA LEU A 10 -8.07 -5.63 -9.59
C LEU A 10 -7.67 -5.06 -10.96
N PRO A 11 -7.53 -5.88 -12.00
CA PRO A 11 -7.34 -5.39 -13.36
C PRO A 11 -8.46 -4.45 -13.81
N ASN A 12 -8.13 -3.45 -14.65
CA ASN A 12 -9.07 -2.51 -15.26
C ASN A 12 -9.87 -1.61 -14.30
N VAL A 13 -9.40 -1.41 -13.06
CA VAL A 13 -10.05 -0.49 -12.09
C VAL A 13 -9.53 0.95 -12.17
N GLY A 14 -8.52 1.22 -13.02
CA GLY A 14 -7.97 2.58 -13.20
C GLY A 14 -6.66 2.84 -12.46
N LYS A 15 -5.93 1.82 -11.96
CA LYS A 15 -4.64 1.95 -11.26
C LYS A 15 -3.61 2.74 -12.05
N SER A 16 -3.32 2.30 -13.28
CA SER A 16 -2.30 2.94 -14.13
C SER A 16 -2.73 4.35 -14.56
N THR A 17 -4.04 4.61 -14.70
CA THR A 17 -4.56 5.95 -14.92
C THR A 17 -4.26 6.85 -13.73
N LEU A 18 -4.56 6.39 -12.49
CA LEU A 18 -4.23 7.11 -11.28
C LEU A 18 -2.73 7.36 -11.16
N PHE A 19 -1.91 6.31 -11.37
CA PHE A 19 -0.46 6.41 -11.34
C PHE A 19 0.06 7.45 -12.35
N ASN A 20 -0.41 7.41 -13.58
CA ASN A 20 -0.02 8.37 -14.61
C ASN A 20 -0.43 9.80 -14.25
N CYS A 21 -1.63 10.00 -13.70
CA CYS A 21 -2.08 11.30 -13.22
C CYS A 21 -1.21 11.84 -12.09
N LEU A 22 -0.78 11.00 -11.18
CA LEU A 22 0.10 11.37 -10.07
C LEU A 22 1.54 11.58 -10.55
N SER A 23 2.04 10.74 -11.45
CA SER A 23 3.42 10.74 -11.95
C SER A 23 3.67 11.76 -13.06
N SER A 24 2.65 12.18 -13.83
CA SER A 24 2.78 13.26 -14.82
C SER A 24 3.09 14.62 -14.16
N ALA A 25 2.99 14.74 -12.83
CA ALA A 25 3.65 15.79 -12.06
C ALA A 25 5.20 15.69 -12.06
N LYS A 26 5.79 14.73 -12.77
CA LYS A 26 7.25 14.50 -12.90
C LYS A 26 8.03 15.73 -13.42
N ALA A 27 7.44 16.57 -14.20
CA ALA A 27 8.13 17.78 -14.71
C ALA A 27 8.60 18.72 -13.57
N GLN A 28 7.95 18.70 -12.42
CA GLN A 28 8.36 19.47 -11.23
C GLN A 28 9.26 18.69 -10.26
N ALA A 29 9.16 17.36 -10.25
CA ALA A 29 9.99 16.50 -9.39
C ALA A 29 11.38 16.21 -9.99
N ALA A 30 11.59 16.41 -11.28
CA ALA A 30 12.87 16.18 -11.98
C ALA A 30 14.07 17.02 -11.46
N ASN A 31 13.82 17.96 -10.57
CA ASN A 31 14.86 18.81 -9.95
C ASN A 31 15.38 18.28 -8.61
N PHE A 32 14.95 17.08 -8.18
CA PHE A 32 15.50 16.47 -6.97
C PHE A 32 16.72 15.61 -7.31
N PRO A 33 17.92 15.98 -6.81
CA PRO A 33 19.10 15.13 -6.98
C PRO A 33 18.88 13.79 -6.24
N PHE A 34 19.27 12.67 -6.88
CA PHE A 34 19.22 11.30 -6.37
C PHE A 34 17.92 10.50 -6.57
N CYS A 35 16.98 10.94 -7.43
CA CYS A 35 15.87 10.07 -7.83
C CYS A 35 16.30 9.11 -8.95
N THR A 36 16.53 7.86 -8.63
CA THR A 36 16.63 6.78 -9.63
C THR A 36 15.21 6.49 -10.14
N ILE A 37 14.97 6.68 -11.44
CA ILE A 37 13.66 6.43 -12.05
C ILE A 37 13.61 4.93 -12.38
N GLU A 38 13.01 4.15 -11.48
CA GLU A 38 12.63 2.78 -11.81
C GLU A 38 11.30 2.78 -12.58
N PRO A 39 11.08 1.84 -13.53
CA PRO A 39 9.78 1.69 -14.17
C PRO A 39 8.73 1.39 -13.10
N ASN A 40 7.60 2.09 -13.16
CA ASN A 40 6.48 2.02 -12.22
C ASN A 40 6.68 2.67 -10.83
N VAL A 41 7.70 3.50 -10.64
CA VAL A 41 7.86 4.32 -9.44
C VAL A 41 7.72 5.80 -9.82
N GLY A 42 6.80 6.50 -9.16
CA GLY A 42 6.60 7.94 -9.29
C GLY A 42 6.91 8.65 -7.97
N VAL A 43 7.64 9.75 -8.00
CA VAL A 43 7.85 10.60 -6.84
C VAL A 43 6.93 11.81 -6.94
N ILE A 44 6.12 12.04 -5.92
CA ILE A 44 5.22 13.20 -5.84
C ILE A 44 5.62 14.09 -4.68
N THR A 45 5.49 15.38 -4.88
CA THR A 45 5.67 16.37 -3.83
C THR A 45 4.39 16.51 -3.02
N VAL A 46 4.50 16.49 -1.71
CA VAL A 46 3.36 16.72 -0.81
C VAL A 46 3.15 18.22 -0.66
N PRO A 47 2.01 18.79 -1.13
CA PRO A 47 1.72 20.21 -0.94
C PRO A 47 1.45 20.48 0.55
N ASP A 48 2.11 21.50 1.11
CA ASP A 48 1.91 21.92 2.49
C ASP A 48 1.86 23.47 2.57
N GLU A 49 0.66 23.97 2.86
CA GLU A 49 0.42 25.42 2.97
C GLU A 49 1.23 26.06 4.12
N ARG A 50 1.55 25.28 5.17
CA ARG A 50 2.36 25.77 6.30
C ARG A 50 3.78 26.07 5.84
N LEU A 51 4.32 25.24 4.94
CA LEU A 51 5.64 25.43 4.35
C LEU A 51 5.68 26.70 3.50
N THR A 52 4.62 26.96 2.72
CA THR A 52 4.48 28.18 1.93
C THR A 52 4.44 29.42 2.81
N LYS A 53 3.61 29.44 3.85
CA LYS A 53 3.52 30.55 4.81
C LYS A 53 4.81 30.81 5.56
N LEU A 54 5.53 29.75 5.97
CA LEU A 54 6.84 29.89 6.61
C LEU A 54 7.87 30.49 5.65
N ALA A 55 7.86 30.09 4.39
CA ALA A 55 8.76 30.63 3.39
C ALA A 55 8.54 32.14 3.13
N GLU A 56 7.29 32.59 3.18
CA GLU A 56 6.94 34.03 3.08
C GLU A 56 7.49 34.85 4.26
N ILE A 57 7.61 34.25 5.45
CA ILE A 57 8.12 34.95 6.64
C ILE A 57 9.65 34.94 6.66
N VAL A 58 10.27 33.79 6.36
CA VAL A 58 11.71 33.56 6.58
C VAL A 58 12.55 33.90 5.32
N HIS A 59 11.91 33.98 4.13
CA HIS A 59 12.58 34.19 2.84
C HIS A 59 13.79 33.26 2.64
N PRO A 60 13.62 31.91 2.74
CA PRO A 60 14.73 30.97 2.68
C PRO A 60 15.35 30.91 1.28
N GLY A 61 16.66 30.64 1.18
CA GLY A 61 17.34 30.44 -0.09
C GLY A 61 16.88 29.17 -0.85
N ARG A 62 16.23 28.20 -0.15
CA ARG A 62 15.69 26.98 -0.73
C ARG A 62 14.53 26.44 0.11
N ILE A 63 13.49 25.97 -0.58
CA ILE A 63 12.34 25.26 0.02
C ILE A 63 12.44 23.78 -0.39
N VAL A 64 12.38 22.86 0.57
CA VAL A 64 12.41 21.42 0.33
C VAL A 64 11.13 20.82 0.89
N PRO A 65 10.11 20.57 0.06
CA PRO A 65 8.88 19.92 0.50
C PRO A 65 9.11 18.43 0.76
N ALA A 66 8.21 17.83 1.56
CA ALA A 66 8.16 16.38 1.71
C ALA A 66 7.79 15.70 0.37
N THR A 67 8.30 14.49 0.17
CA THR A 67 7.99 13.68 -1.01
C THR A 67 7.37 12.35 -0.59
N CYS A 68 6.54 11.80 -1.49
CA CYS A 68 5.99 10.47 -1.36
C CYS A 68 6.32 9.69 -2.63
N GLU A 69 6.81 8.47 -2.48
CA GLU A 69 7.01 7.54 -3.58
C GLU A 69 5.73 6.76 -3.83
N ILE A 70 5.28 6.72 -5.08
CA ILE A 70 4.12 5.95 -5.49
C ILE A 70 4.59 4.83 -6.42
N VAL A 71 4.22 3.61 -6.10
CA VAL A 71 4.56 2.41 -6.87
C VAL A 71 3.29 1.84 -7.51
N ASP A 72 3.27 1.70 -8.84
CA ASP A 72 2.20 0.97 -9.53
C ASP A 72 2.47 -0.53 -9.41
N ILE A 73 1.75 -1.19 -8.52
CA ILE A 73 1.84 -2.63 -8.32
C ILE A 73 0.88 -3.31 -9.27
N ALA A 74 1.39 -4.22 -10.10
CA ALA A 74 0.58 -4.97 -11.07
C ALA A 74 -0.65 -5.60 -10.40
N GLY A 75 -1.79 -5.58 -11.09
CA GLY A 75 -3.08 -5.99 -10.50
C GLY A 75 -3.06 -7.43 -9.95
N LEU A 76 -3.64 -7.60 -8.78
CA LEU A 76 -3.89 -8.91 -8.19
C LEU A 76 -4.94 -9.64 -9.01
N VAL A 77 -4.69 -10.92 -9.29
CA VAL A 77 -5.69 -11.86 -9.80
C VAL A 77 -6.03 -12.87 -8.71
N LYS A 78 -7.26 -13.33 -8.69
CA LYS A 78 -7.73 -14.37 -7.78
C LYS A 78 -6.81 -15.61 -7.86
N GLY A 79 -6.38 -16.12 -6.71
CA GLY A 79 -5.44 -17.24 -6.63
C GLY A 79 -3.95 -16.85 -6.55
N ALA A 80 -3.64 -15.57 -6.41
CA ALA A 80 -2.26 -15.10 -6.29
C ALA A 80 -1.54 -15.62 -5.03
N SER A 81 -2.28 -15.91 -3.96
CA SER A 81 -1.76 -16.50 -2.73
C SER A 81 -1.20 -17.91 -2.94
N LYS A 82 -1.69 -18.66 -3.93
CA LYS A 82 -1.21 -20.02 -4.24
C LYS A 82 0.17 -20.07 -4.91
N GLY A 83 0.82 -18.92 -5.09
CA GLY A 83 2.26 -18.84 -5.39
C GLY A 83 2.66 -19.10 -6.83
N GLU A 84 1.74 -19.13 -7.77
CA GLU A 84 2.10 -19.31 -9.19
C GLU A 84 2.54 -17.97 -9.82
N GLY A 85 3.83 -17.86 -10.13
CA GLY A 85 4.40 -16.83 -11.00
C GLY A 85 4.23 -15.38 -10.51
N LEU A 86 3.33 -14.63 -11.14
CA LEU A 86 3.09 -13.19 -10.89
C LEU A 86 2.61 -12.87 -9.47
N GLY A 87 1.94 -13.80 -8.79
CA GLY A 87 1.44 -13.60 -7.43
C GLY A 87 2.55 -13.33 -6.41
N ASN A 88 3.63 -14.10 -6.44
CA ASN A 88 4.75 -13.91 -5.52
C ASN A 88 5.45 -12.57 -5.72
N LYS A 89 5.58 -12.12 -6.99
CA LYS A 89 6.17 -10.81 -7.31
C LYS A 89 5.29 -9.67 -6.81
N PHE A 90 3.97 -9.78 -6.97
CA PHE A 90 2.99 -8.83 -6.45
C PHE A 90 3.10 -8.69 -4.92
N LEU A 91 3.10 -9.82 -4.22
CA LEU A 91 3.20 -9.84 -2.75
C LEU A 91 4.56 -9.30 -2.25
N GLY A 92 5.65 -9.55 -2.99
CA GLY A 92 6.96 -8.97 -2.73
C GLY A 92 6.95 -7.45 -2.82
N ASN A 93 6.33 -6.91 -3.87
CA ASN A 93 6.24 -5.46 -4.06
C ASN A 93 5.42 -4.78 -2.94
N ILE A 94 4.35 -5.42 -2.44
CA ILE A 94 3.57 -4.89 -1.31
C ILE A 94 4.44 -4.81 -0.05
N ARG A 95 5.25 -5.82 0.25
CA ARG A 95 6.13 -5.83 1.44
C ARG A 95 7.16 -4.70 1.47
N GLU A 96 7.48 -4.14 0.33
CA GLU A 96 8.41 -3.02 0.20
C GLU A 96 7.74 -1.65 0.37
N THR A 97 6.44 -1.60 0.66
CA THR A 97 5.68 -0.36 0.83
C THR A 97 5.33 -0.11 2.28
N ASP A 98 5.26 1.17 2.67
CA ASP A 98 4.83 1.61 4.00
C ASP A 98 3.30 1.70 4.10
N ALA A 99 2.63 1.92 2.95
CA ALA A 99 1.18 2.03 2.87
C ALA A 99 0.65 1.52 1.53
N ILE A 100 -0.61 1.12 1.51
CA ILE A 100 -1.32 0.67 0.31
C ILE A 100 -2.45 1.65 -0.03
N ILE A 101 -2.53 2.05 -1.29
CA ILE A 101 -3.66 2.76 -1.87
C ILE A 101 -4.47 1.74 -2.66
N HIS A 102 -5.59 1.33 -2.09
CA HIS A 102 -6.46 0.34 -2.70
C HIS A 102 -7.46 1.03 -3.65
N VAL A 103 -7.29 0.83 -4.95
CA VAL A 103 -8.13 1.43 -5.99
C VAL A 103 -9.27 0.49 -6.34
N LEU A 104 -10.50 0.99 -6.15
CA LEU A 104 -11.74 0.27 -6.41
C LEU A 104 -12.50 0.90 -7.57
N ARG A 105 -13.06 0.06 -8.45
CA ARG A 105 -13.90 0.51 -9.54
C ARG A 105 -15.32 0.82 -9.04
N CYS A 106 -15.69 2.10 -9.10
CA CYS A 106 -17.01 2.59 -8.71
C CYS A 106 -17.74 3.28 -9.90
N PHE A 107 -17.34 2.99 -11.13
CA PHE A 107 -17.93 3.59 -12.34
C PHE A 107 -18.34 2.50 -13.33
N GLU A 108 -19.38 2.75 -14.10
CA GLU A 108 -19.84 1.90 -15.19
C GLU A 108 -19.28 2.42 -16.52
N ASP A 109 -18.75 1.52 -17.34
CA ASP A 109 -18.30 1.80 -18.70
C ASP A 109 -18.32 0.48 -19.47
N GLU A 110 -19.15 0.42 -20.51
CA GLU A 110 -19.35 -0.78 -21.34
C GLU A 110 -18.10 -1.17 -22.15
N ASN A 111 -17.21 -0.21 -22.41
CA ASN A 111 -15.97 -0.45 -23.15
C ASN A 111 -14.84 -1.00 -22.28
N ILE A 112 -15.00 -0.97 -20.95
CA ILE A 112 -13.99 -1.45 -20.00
C ILE A 112 -14.51 -2.72 -19.33
N THR A 113 -13.96 -3.88 -19.72
CA THR A 113 -14.36 -5.17 -19.14
C THR A 113 -13.89 -5.28 -17.69
N HIS A 114 -14.80 -5.67 -16.78
CA HIS A 114 -14.47 -6.07 -15.42
C HIS A 114 -14.14 -7.56 -15.38
N VAL A 115 -13.21 -7.97 -14.50
CA VAL A 115 -12.76 -9.38 -14.38
C VAL A 115 -13.91 -10.31 -14.04
N ASP A 116 -14.82 -9.87 -13.16
CA ASP A 116 -15.99 -10.65 -12.71
C ASP A 116 -17.30 -10.24 -13.43
N CYS A 117 -17.21 -9.53 -14.57
CA CYS A 117 -18.34 -9.06 -15.38
C CYS A 117 -19.35 -8.15 -14.65
N THR A 118 -19.24 -7.96 -13.36
CA THR A 118 -20.10 -7.10 -12.54
C THR A 118 -19.26 -6.17 -11.68
N ILE A 119 -19.72 -4.94 -11.48
CA ILE A 119 -19.01 -3.95 -10.66
C ILE A 119 -19.56 -4.05 -9.23
N ASP A 120 -18.70 -4.45 -8.31
CA ASP A 120 -18.96 -4.52 -6.88
C ASP A 120 -17.69 -4.17 -6.11
N PRO A 121 -17.53 -2.89 -5.72
CA PRO A 121 -16.31 -2.43 -5.04
C PRO A 121 -16.05 -3.12 -3.68
N ILE A 122 -17.10 -3.55 -3.00
CA ILE A 122 -16.97 -4.23 -1.69
C ILE A 122 -16.40 -5.62 -1.90
N ARG A 123 -16.99 -6.39 -2.80
CA ARG A 123 -16.50 -7.71 -3.19
C ARG A 123 -15.06 -7.64 -3.72
N ASP A 124 -14.75 -6.65 -4.55
CA ASP A 124 -13.41 -6.48 -5.14
C ASP A 124 -12.36 -6.21 -4.05
N LYS A 125 -12.72 -5.43 -3.02
CA LYS A 125 -11.89 -5.22 -1.84
C LYS A 125 -11.69 -6.52 -1.06
N GLU A 126 -12.77 -7.27 -0.81
CA GLU A 126 -12.73 -8.52 -0.06
C GLU A 126 -11.88 -9.58 -0.74
N ILE A 127 -11.90 -9.66 -2.08
CA ILE A 127 -11.03 -10.55 -2.85
C ILE A 127 -9.56 -10.28 -2.54
N ILE A 128 -9.15 -9.02 -2.58
CA ILE A 128 -7.75 -8.65 -2.33
C ILE A 128 -7.38 -8.88 -0.87
N ASP A 129 -8.22 -8.47 0.07
CA ASP A 129 -7.99 -8.69 1.50
C ASP A 129 -7.83 -10.19 1.79
N THR A 130 -8.69 -11.03 1.22
CA THR A 130 -8.64 -12.48 1.40
C THR A 130 -7.32 -13.08 0.87
N GLU A 131 -6.86 -12.67 -0.32
CA GLU A 131 -5.60 -13.16 -0.87
C GLU A 131 -4.39 -12.75 0.00
N LEU A 132 -4.40 -11.53 0.55
CA LEU A 132 -3.36 -11.07 1.47
C LEU A 132 -3.41 -11.84 2.81
N GLN A 133 -4.62 -12.06 3.35
CA GLN A 133 -4.83 -12.81 4.59
C GLN A 133 -4.37 -14.27 4.47
N LEU A 134 -4.71 -14.93 3.36
CA LEU A 134 -4.28 -16.31 3.10
C LEU A 134 -2.75 -16.41 3.05
N LYS A 135 -2.08 -15.44 2.43
CA LYS A 135 -0.61 -15.43 2.36
C LYS A 135 0.05 -15.15 3.70
N ASP A 136 -0.53 -14.26 4.50
CA ASP A 136 -0.06 -14.02 5.86
C ASP A 136 -0.26 -15.25 6.74
N LEU A 137 -1.40 -15.93 6.62
CA LEU A 137 -1.69 -17.15 7.35
C LEU A 137 -0.67 -18.25 7.03
N GLU A 138 -0.35 -18.48 5.74
CA GLU A 138 0.70 -19.42 5.32
C GLU A 138 2.06 -19.05 5.95
N THR A 139 2.41 -17.77 5.95
CA THR A 139 3.65 -17.25 6.54
C THR A 139 3.69 -17.53 8.05
N ILE A 140 2.60 -17.24 8.75
CA ILE A 140 2.46 -17.43 10.20
C ILE A 140 2.55 -18.92 10.55
N GLU A 141 1.83 -19.80 9.85
CA GLU A 141 1.84 -21.25 10.12
C GLU A 141 3.23 -21.86 9.91
N SER A 142 3.89 -21.48 8.81
CA SER A 142 5.27 -21.90 8.54
C SER A 142 6.24 -21.46 9.64
N ARG A 143 6.04 -20.26 10.20
CA ARG A 143 6.88 -19.69 11.24
C ARG A 143 6.57 -20.28 12.60
N LEU A 144 5.30 -20.48 12.97
CA LEU A 144 4.86 -21.14 14.18
C LEU A 144 5.50 -22.52 14.35
N ALA A 145 5.46 -23.35 13.32
CA ALA A 145 6.04 -24.71 13.35
C ALA A 145 7.53 -24.73 13.73
N LYS A 146 8.27 -23.66 13.47
CA LYS A 146 9.69 -23.51 13.85
C LYS A 146 9.85 -22.88 15.22
N THR A 147 9.09 -21.82 15.50
CA THR A 147 9.24 -21.00 16.71
C THR A 147 8.73 -21.74 17.94
N GLU A 148 7.68 -22.56 17.84
CA GLU A 148 7.18 -23.40 18.93
C GLU A 148 8.24 -24.37 19.44
N LYS A 149 9.04 -24.97 18.54
CA LYS A 149 10.15 -25.86 18.94
C LYS A 149 11.22 -25.11 19.73
N ALA A 150 11.54 -23.89 19.30
CA ALA A 150 12.52 -23.03 20.00
C ALA A 150 11.97 -22.55 21.36
N ALA A 151 10.69 -22.22 21.44
CA ALA A 151 10.01 -21.84 22.68
C ALA A 151 9.98 -23.00 23.70
N ALA A 152 9.70 -24.22 23.22
CA ALA A 152 9.75 -25.44 24.04
C ALA A 152 11.16 -25.74 24.56
N ALA A 153 12.20 -25.37 23.83
CA ALA A 153 13.60 -25.46 24.26
C ALA A 153 14.01 -24.38 25.28
N GLY A 154 13.08 -23.50 25.68
CA GLY A 154 13.31 -22.48 26.71
C GLY A 154 13.73 -21.11 26.20
N ASN A 155 13.75 -20.86 24.89
CA ASN A 155 14.06 -19.54 24.31
C ASN A 155 12.95 -18.52 24.65
N LYS A 156 13.32 -17.42 25.34
CA LYS A 156 12.38 -16.39 25.79
C LYS A 156 11.81 -15.58 24.64
N ASP A 157 12.64 -15.21 23.68
CA ASP A 157 12.21 -14.41 22.50
C ASP A 157 11.24 -15.24 21.65
N ALA A 158 11.50 -16.54 21.49
CA ALA A 158 10.59 -17.44 20.79
C ALA A 158 9.24 -17.56 21.49
N LYS A 159 9.17 -17.46 22.83
CA LYS A 159 7.88 -17.48 23.54
C LYS A 159 7.05 -16.24 23.23
N VAL A 160 7.67 -15.06 23.21
CA VAL A 160 7.00 -13.81 22.82
C VAL A 160 6.52 -13.91 21.36
N GLU A 161 7.38 -14.39 20.48
CA GLU A 161 7.03 -14.57 19.07
C GLU A 161 5.84 -15.53 18.88
N VAL A 162 5.77 -16.63 19.59
CA VAL A 162 4.64 -17.58 19.55
C VAL A 162 3.35 -16.90 19.98
N THR A 163 3.37 -16.07 21.02
CA THR A 163 2.19 -15.31 21.48
C THR A 163 1.69 -14.38 20.38
N VAL A 164 2.59 -13.62 19.76
CA VAL A 164 2.27 -12.68 18.67
C VAL A 164 1.72 -13.42 17.44
N LEU A 165 2.34 -14.53 17.06
CA LEU A 165 1.90 -15.35 15.92
C LEU A 165 0.52 -15.96 16.14
N HIS A 166 0.20 -16.43 17.34
CA HIS A 166 -1.15 -16.94 17.66
C HIS A 166 -2.21 -15.85 17.61
N ALA A 167 -1.92 -14.66 18.15
CA ALA A 167 -2.86 -13.53 18.11
C ALA A 167 -3.18 -13.13 16.65
N TYR A 168 -2.17 -13.08 15.80
CA TYR A 168 -2.38 -12.80 14.38
C TYR A 168 -3.13 -13.93 13.66
N LYS A 169 -2.80 -15.19 13.95
CA LYS A 169 -3.47 -16.34 13.35
C LYS A 169 -4.97 -16.33 13.65
N GLU A 170 -5.36 -16.11 14.89
CA GLU A 170 -6.77 -16.05 15.32
C GLU A 170 -7.56 -14.99 14.55
N VAL A 171 -6.99 -13.80 14.40
CA VAL A 171 -7.65 -12.69 13.70
C VAL A 171 -7.78 -12.96 12.20
N LEU A 172 -6.74 -13.52 11.57
CA LEU A 172 -6.76 -13.88 10.15
C LEU A 172 -7.73 -15.00 9.84
N GLU A 173 -7.85 -16.02 10.71
CA GLU A 173 -8.83 -17.10 10.60
C GLU A 173 -10.28 -16.59 10.71
N GLN A 174 -10.49 -15.46 11.38
CA GLN A 174 -11.78 -14.75 11.41
C GLN A 174 -12.04 -13.89 10.16
N GLY A 175 -11.16 -13.92 9.17
CA GLY A 175 -11.26 -13.07 7.96
C GLY A 175 -10.98 -11.60 8.21
N LYS A 176 -10.25 -11.26 9.27
CA LYS A 176 -9.87 -9.89 9.60
C LYS A 176 -8.40 -9.65 9.31
N ASN A 177 -8.03 -8.39 9.08
CA ASN A 177 -6.64 -8.03 8.77
C ASN A 177 -5.79 -7.91 10.04
N ALA A 178 -4.50 -8.28 9.97
CA ALA A 178 -3.58 -8.27 11.11
C ALA A 178 -3.44 -6.89 11.77
N ARG A 179 -3.63 -5.79 11.04
CA ARG A 179 -3.53 -4.40 11.57
C ARG A 179 -4.51 -4.06 12.68
N ILE A 180 -5.53 -4.88 12.94
CA ILE A 180 -6.47 -4.64 14.05
C ILE A 180 -5.97 -5.18 15.39
N VAL A 181 -4.91 -6.00 15.38
CA VAL A 181 -4.32 -6.54 16.60
C VAL A 181 -3.46 -5.48 17.26
N GLU A 182 -3.73 -5.18 18.51
CA GLU A 182 -2.95 -4.28 19.34
C GLU A 182 -2.20 -5.08 20.39
N PHE A 183 -0.91 -4.78 20.59
CA PHE A 183 -0.06 -5.40 21.59
C PHE A 183 0.30 -4.36 22.66
N GLU A 184 0.20 -4.75 23.93
CA GLU A 184 0.50 -3.86 25.06
C GLU A 184 2.01 -3.81 25.36
N SER A 185 2.69 -4.94 25.24
CA SER A 185 4.11 -5.07 25.50
C SER A 185 4.95 -4.52 24.37
N LYS A 186 6.02 -3.78 24.70
CA LYS A 186 6.96 -3.27 23.71
C LYS A 186 7.68 -4.41 22.97
N GLU A 187 7.97 -5.52 23.65
CA GLU A 187 8.62 -6.69 23.07
C GLU A 187 7.73 -7.34 22.01
N GLU A 188 6.43 -7.44 22.26
CA GLU A 188 5.44 -7.93 21.30
C GLU A 188 5.28 -6.98 20.11
N GLN A 189 5.23 -5.65 20.37
CA GLN A 189 5.15 -4.64 19.32
C GLN A 189 6.36 -4.69 18.38
N ASP A 190 7.56 -4.82 18.92
CA ASP A 190 8.78 -4.90 18.14
C ASP A 190 8.87 -6.24 17.37
N CYS A 191 8.42 -7.33 17.98
CA CYS A 191 8.27 -8.62 17.31
C CYS A 191 7.27 -8.54 16.15
N ALA A 192 6.10 -7.95 16.37
CA ALA A 192 5.05 -7.79 15.38
C ALA A 192 5.53 -7.02 14.13
N LYS A 193 6.28 -5.92 14.33
CA LYS A 193 6.87 -5.15 13.24
C LYS A 193 7.84 -5.97 12.38
N ASN A 194 8.61 -6.87 13.00
CA ASN A 194 9.60 -7.71 12.32
C ASN A 194 8.98 -8.88 11.55
N LEU A 195 7.67 -9.12 11.67
CA LEU A 195 6.97 -10.17 10.91
C LEU A 195 6.68 -9.76 9.46
N PHE A 196 6.62 -8.46 9.18
CA PHE A 196 6.33 -7.91 7.84
C PHE A 196 5.10 -8.52 7.18
N LEU A 197 4.00 -8.64 7.94
CA LEU A 197 2.73 -9.16 7.42
C LEU A 197 2.11 -8.16 6.44
N LEU A 198 1.56 -8.68 5.34
CA LEU A 198 0.93 -7.87 4.28
C LEU A 198 -0.31 -7.12 4.80
N THR A 199 -1.11 -7.78 5.62
CA THR A 199 -2.34 -7.22 6.18
C THR A 199 -2.11 -6.32 7.40
N SER A 200 -0.86 -6.21 7.90
CA SER A 200 -0.46 -5.22 8.90
C SER A 200 -0.19 -3.84 8.30
N ILE A 201 0.08 -3.77 6.99
CA ILE A 201 0.34 -2.52 6.28
C ILE A 201 -0.93 -1.66 6.27
N PHE A 202 -0.76 -0.35 6.52
CA PHE A 202 -1.87 0.60 6.45
C PHE A 202 -2.47 0.64 5.04
N ALA A 203 -3.80 0.53 4.95
CA ALA A 203 -4.51 0.58 3.68
C ALA A 203 -5.53 1.71 3.66
N SER A 204 -5.49 2.52 2.61
CA SER A 204 -6.49 3.55 2.30
C SER A 204 -7.31 3.13 1.09
N LEU A 205 -8.64 3.25 1.19
CA LEU A 205 -9.55 2.98 0.08
C LEU A 205 -9.71 4.23 -0.78
N LEU A 206 -9.50 4.10 -2.10
CA LEU A 206 -9.70 5.17 -3.06
C LEU A 206 -10.68 4.72 -4.14
N PRO A 207 -11.91 5.27 -4.18
CA PRO A 207 -12.84 5.01 -5.27
C PRO A 207 -12.29 5.62 -6.57
N ALA A 208 -12.28 4.85 -7.66
CA ALA A 208 -11.72 5.30 -8.94
C ALA A 208 -12.39 6.58 -9.47
N ALA A 209 -13.69 6.78 -9.19
CA ALA A 209 -14.38 8.03 -9.50
C ALA A 209 -13.77 9.26 -8.81
N ALA A 210 -13.22 9.12 -7.59
CA ALA A 210 -12.55 10.20 -6.88
C ALA A 210 -11.19 10.55 -7.51
N ALA A 211 -10.50 9.58 -8.11
CA ALA A 211 -9.26 9.81 -8.84
C ALA A 211 -9.47 10.79 -10.02
N PHE A 212 -10.59 10.68 -10.73
CA PHE A 212 -10.98 11.62 -11.78
C PHE A 212 -11.26 13.03 -11.26
N SER A 213 -11.89 13.18 -10.11
CA SER A 213 -12.19 14.48 -9.51
C SER A 213 -10.92 15.21 -9.02
N VAL A 214 -9.98 14.47 -8.46
CA VAL A 214 -8.64 14.99 -8.07
C VAL A 214 -7.85 15.43 -9.31
N PHE A 215 -7.92 14.65 -10.38
CA PHE A 215 -7.30 14.95 -11.66
C PHE A 215 -7.92 16.20 -12.32
N ALA A 216 -9.25 16.29 -12.39
CA ALA A 216 -9.96 17.42 -12.94
C ALA A 216 -9.66 18.73 -12.17
N LYS A 217 -9.61 18.67 -10.82
CA LYS A 217 -9.20 19.83 -10.01
C LYS A 217 -7.74 20.24 -10.28
N ARG A 218 -6.84 19.28 -10.47
CA ARG A 218 -5.42 19.55 -10.74
C ARG A 218 -5.21 20.12 -12.15
N LEU A 219 -5.91 19.61 -13.17
CA LEU A 219 -5.93 20.18 -14.52
C LEU A 219 -6.46 21.62 -14.53
N SER A 220 -7.52 21.91 -13.77
CA SER A 220 -8.06 23.26 -13.66
C SER A 220 -7.12 24.23 -12.93
N MET A 221 -6.30 23.76 -12.00
CA MET A 221 -5.26 24.58 -11.36
C MET A 221 -4.10 24.88 -12.31
N VAL A 222 -3.67 23.87 -13.10
CA VAL A 222 -2.60 24.05 -14.08
C VAL A 222 -3.05 24.98 -15.21
N SER A 223 -4.29 24.86 -15.71
CA SER A 223 -4.81 25.77 -16.75
C SER A 223 -4.97 27.20 -16.27
N ARG A 224 -5.22 27.43 -14.97
CA ARG A 224 -5.30 28.78 -14.38
C ARG A 224 -3.92 29.44 -14.12
N SER A 225 -2.84 28.68 -14.11
CA SER A 225 -1.49 29.22 -13.95
C SER A 225 -0.85 29.62 -15.29
N PHE A 226 -1.51 29.36 -16.41
CA PHE A 226 -1.07 29.76 -17.76
C PHE A 226 -1.97 30.85 -18.42
N SER A 227 -2.94 31.35 -17.69
CA SER A 227 -3.73 32.53 -18.07
C SER A 227 -3.41 33.72 -17.15
#